data_37a84df7badb819891c5a847e4735a96
#
_entry.id   37a84df7badb819891c5a847e4735a96
#
_cell.length_a   1.000
_cell.length_b   1.000
_cell.length_c   1.000
_cell.angle_alpha   90.00
_cell.angle_beta   90.00
_cell.angle_gamma   90.00
#
_symmetry.space_group_name_H-M   'P 1'
#
loop_
_entity.id
_entity.type
_entity.pdbx_description
1 polymer ?
#
loop_
_entity_poly.entity_id
_entity_poly.type
_entity_poly.pdbx_seq_one_letter_code
_entity_poly.pdbx_strand_id
1 'polypeptide(L)'
;MYQVLIPVDDDENRALNQARYVANLPDAESAVEATVLAVVPPSSLDTVDDVTFEEFAPAVGAAEQLESQGVEVNRRVGDGGVAAEIVRIADDLDSDEIVMGGRKRSGLAPVLLGSTVRDVFVSTDRPVTITGTEMVLDGGPRELLLPVDRNVERARQQAAYVGGLPDAAENVSVTVFYVFPHQDYAGAPPHDFEEIGAAVAVADTLEERGLSVERAVVGGEVTRKILAAAEERAADGIVMGGRKRSGVQKAVLGSIAEDVMLSADRPVTLTG
;
A
#
# COMPACT_ATOMS: atom_id res chain seq x y z
N MET A 1 -16.69 9.49 -0.12
CA MET A 1 -15.38 9.90 0.42
C MET A 1 -14.52 8.67 0.52
N TYR A 2 -13.24 8.73 0.13
CA TYR A 2 -12.30 7.62 0.25
C TYR A 2 -11.83 7.51 1.70
N GLN A 3 -12.12 6.40 2.35
CA GLN A 3 -11.90 6.19 3.78
C GLN A 3 -10.54 5.56 4.04
N VAL A 4 -9.65 6.25 4.73
CA VAL A 4 -8.30 5.76 5.04
C VAL A 4 -8.11 5.56 6.53
N LEU A 5 -7.73 4.34 6.95
CA LEU A 5 -7.31 4.06 8.31
C LEU A 5 -5.78 4.13 8.45
N ILE A 6 -5.31 4.91 9.40
CA ILE A 6 -3.89 5.15 9.68
C ILE A 6 -3.57 4.69 11.11
N PRO A 7 -3.27 3.40 11.33
CA PRO A 7 -2.79 2.94 12.63
C PRO A 7 -1.35 3.43 12.86
N VAL A 8 -1.15 4.14 13.97
CA VAL A 8 0.13 4.75 14.32
C VAL A 8 0.77 4.03 15.50
N ASP A 9 2.07 3.81 15.44
CA ASP A 9 2.87 3.30 16.54
C ASP A 9 3.66 4.45 17.24
N ASP A 10 4.64 4.10 18.05
CA ASP A 10 5.45 5.03 18.84
C ASP A 10 6.54 5.79 18.05
N ASP A 11 6.66 5.58 16.74
CA ASP A 11 7.65 6.23 15.90
C ASP A 11 7.06 7.42 15.14
N GLU A 12 7.47 8.62 15.54
CA GLU A 12 6.98 9.88 14.99
C GLU A 12 7.26 10.00 13.47
N ASN A 13 8.43 9.58 13.01
CA ASN A 13 8.79 9.68 11.59
C ASN A 13 7.91 8.76 10.73
N ARG A 14 7.58 7.55 11.22
CA ARG A 14 6.65 6.65 10.54
C ARG A 14 5.26 7.25 10.46
N ALA A 15 4.77 7.79 11.58
CA ALA A 15 3.47 8.46 11.66
C ALA A 15 3.36 9.62 10.65
N LEU A 16 4.38 10.49 10.60
CA LEU A 16 4.44 11.61 9.66
C LEU A 16 4.53 11.14 8.19
N ASN A 17 5.24 10.04 7.91
CA ASN A 17 5.29 9.49 6.56
C ASN A 17 3.96 8.87 6.11
N GLN A 18 3.22 8.23 7.02
CA GLN A 18 1.85 7.77 6.76
C GLN A 18 0.93 8.96 6.44
N ALA A 19 0.99 10.02 7.25
CA ALA A 19 0.21 11.24 7.03
C ALA A 19 0.56 11.90 5.68
N ARG A 20 1.85 12.02 5.34
CA ARG A 20 2.29 12.55 4.03
C ARG A 20 1.75 11.72 2.87
N TYR A 21 1.81 10.39 2.97
CA TYR A 21 1.25 9.52 1.93
C TYR A 21 -0.22 9.83 1.69
N VAL A 22 -1.02 9.90 2.75
CA VAL A 22 -2.47 10.14 2.65
C VAL A 22 -2.78 11.55 2.15
N ALA A 23 -2.06 12.57 2.63
CA ALA A 23 -2.20 13.96 2.15
C ALA A 23 -1.85 14.13 0.66
N ASN A 24 -1.09 13.20 0.08
CA ASN A 24 -0.74 13.19 -1.35
C ASN A 24 -1.58 12.18 -2.17
N LEU A 25 -2.65 11.61 -1.61
CA LEU A 25 -3.64 10.91 -2.45
C LEU A 25 -4.31 11.91 -3.39
N PRO A 26 -4.76 11.47 -4.58
CA PRO A 26 -5.46 12.36 -5.49
C PRO A 26 -6.66 13.02 -4.79
N ASP A 27 -6.80 14.33 -4.98
CA ASP A 27 -7.87 15.14 -4.41
C ASP A 27 -8.08 14.95 -2.88
N ALA A 28 -6.98 14.79 -2.13
CA ALA A 28 -7.03 14.42 -0.72
C ALA A 28 -7.84 15.40 0.14
N GLU A 29 -7.76 16.71 -0.15
CA GLU A 29 -8.47 17.77 0.59
C GLU A 29 -10.00 17.62 0.51
N SER A 30 -10.54 17.18 -0.64
CA SER A 30 -11.99 17.15 -0.86
C SER A 30 -12.57 15.74 -0.95
N ALA A 31 -11.76 14.71 -1.21
CA ALA A 31 -12.22 13.35 -1.46
C ALA A 31 -11.78 12.31 -0.44
N VAL A 32 -10.85 12.64 0.48
CA VAL A 32 -10.32 11.71 1.47
C VAL A 32 -10.77 12.07 2.88
N GLU A 33 -11.18 11.06 3.64
CA GLU A 33 -11.41 11.14 5.07
C GLU A 33 -10.45 10.15 5.78
N ALA A 34 -9.59 10.67 6.66
CA ALA A 34 -8.58 9.89 7.35
C ALA A 34 -8.97 9.63 8.81
N THR A 35 -8.87 8.38 9.27
CA THR A 35 -8.95 8.06 10.69
C THR A 35 -7.58 7.69 11.21
N VAL A 36 -7.01 8.52 12.08
CA VAL A 36 -5.75 8.23 12.78
C VAL A 36 -6.07 7.42 14.03
N LEU A 37 -5.48 6.22 14.13
CA LEU A 37 -5.76 5.25 15.17
C LEU A 37 -4.52 4.99 16.04
N ALA A 38 -4.63 5.23 17.35
CA ALA A 38 -3.71 4.74 18.37
C ALA A 38 -4.30 3.49 19.01
N VAL A 39 -3.53 2.41 19.22
CA VAL A 39 -4.02 1.20 19.88
C VAL A 39 -3.24 0.95 21.16
N VAL A 40 -3.97 0.87 22.29
CA VAL A 40 -3.42 0.49 23.59
C VAL A 40 -3.27 -1.03 23.67
N PRO A 41 -2.04 -1.57 23.77
CA PRO A 41 -1.86 -3.02 23.83
C PRO A 41 -2.32 -3.60 25.16
N PRO A 42 -2.69 -4.89 25.23
CA PRO A 42 -3.23 -5.54 26.45
C PRO A 42 -2.33 -5.46 27.67
N SER A 43 -1.02 -5.31 27.48
CA SER A 43 -0.04 -5.15 28.57
C SER A 43 -0.17 -3.83 29.34
N SER A 44 -0.93 -2.87 28.79
CA SER A 44 -1.13 -1.53 29.36
C SER A 44 -2.58 -1.30 29.83
N LEU A 45 -3.41 -2.36 29.83
CA LEU A 45 -4.87 -2.25 30.06
C LEU A 45 -5.29 -1.93 31.50
N ASP A 46 -4.39 -1.89 32.49
CA ASP A 46 -4.74 -1.55 33.87
C ASP A 46 -5.22 -0.09 34.04
N THR A 47 -5.16 0.73 32.97
CA THR A 47 -5.48 2.17 33.00
C THR A 47 -6.28 2.68 31.78
N VAL A 48 -6.91 1.80 31.00
CA VAL A 48 -7.47 2.14 29.65
C VAL A 48 -8.66 3.12 29.72
N ASP A 49 -9.44 3.11 30.79
CA ASP A 49 -10.66 3.96 30.89
C ASP A 49 -10.35 5.47 30.89
N ASP A 50 -9.08 5.86 31.09
CA ASP A 50 -8.65 7.27 31.17
C ASP A 50 -7.70 7.68 30.02
N VAL A 51 -7.34 6.78 29.08
CA VAL A 51 -6.38 7.09 28.00
C VAL A 51 -7.04 7.90 26.89
N THR A 52 -6.48 9.07 26.61
CA THR A 52 -6.96 9.97 25.55
C THR A 52 -6.03 9.94 24.33
N PHE A 53 -6.53 10.34 23.17
CA PHE A 53 -5.73 10.40 21.93
C PHE A 53 -4.51 11.32 22.05
N GLU A 54 -4.63 12.38 22.85
CA GLU A 54 -3.60 13.39 23.08
C GLU A 54 -2.35 12.84 23.80
N GLU A 55 -2.45 11.67 24.41
CA GLU A 55 -1.31 11.01 25.03
C GLU A 55 -0.38 10.31 24.03
N PHE A 56 -0.83 10.14 22.76
CA PHE A 56 -0.07 9.53 21.68
C PHE A 56 0.56 10.60 20.77
N ALA A 57 1.68 11.17 21.17
CA ALA A 57 2.32 12.26 20.44
C ALA A 57 2.53 11.98 18.94
N PRO A 58 2.98 10.77 18.48
CA PRO A 58 3.07 10.46 17.04
C PRO A 58 1.71 10.50 16.33
N ALA A 59 0.63 10.05 16.97
CA ALA A 59 -0.71 10.06 16.40
C ALA A 59 -1.24 11.49 16.29
N VAL A 60 -1.01 12.32 17.32
CA VAL A 60 -1.35 13.76 17.30
C VAL A 60 -0.61 14.46 16.16
N GLY A 61 0.71 14.25 16.03
CA GLY A 61 1.51 14.84 14.95
C GLY A 61 1.04 14.42 13.56
N ALA A 62 0.65 13.16 13.36
CA ALA A 62 0.09 12.68 12.10
C ALA A 62 -1.26 13.36 11.78
N ALA A 63 -2.14 13.48 12.77
CA ALA A 63 -3.45 14.15 12.62
C ALA A 63 -3.27 15.63 12.26
N GLU A 64 -2.44 16.35 13.00
CA GLU A 64 -2.14 17.77 12.74
C GLU A 64 -1.51 17.98 11.35
N GLN A 65 -0.62 17.10 10.92
CA GLN A 65 -0.03 17.13 9.58
C GLN A 65 -1.11 17.02 8.49
N LEU A 66 -2.05 16.09 8.63
CA LEU A 66 -3.16 15.90 7.68
C LEU A 66 -4.09 17.10 7.65
N GLU A 67 -4.50 17.59 8.82
CA GLU A 67 -5.36 18.78 8.96
C GLU A 67 -4.71 20.03 8.35
N SER A 68 -3.38 20.18 8.51
CA SER A 68 -2.63 21.29 7.89
C SER A 68 -2.64 21.27 6.37
N GLN A 69 -2.91 20.10 5.77
CA GLN A 69 -3.05 19.88 4.32
C GLN A 69 -4.51 19.85 3.87
N GLY A 70 -5.46 20.20 4.75
CA GLY A 70 -6.89 20.29 4.45
C GLY A 70 -7.64 18.95 4.45
N VAL A 71 -6.99 17.84 4.82
CA VAL A 71 -7.64 16.52 4.88
C VAL A 71 -8.56 16.44 6.11
N GLU A 72 -9.77 15.91 5.95
CA GLU A 72 -10.68 15.63 7.07
C GLU A 72 -10.14 14.50 7.93
N VAL A 73 -10.00 14.74 9.27
CA VAL A 73 -9.36 13.79 10.19
C VAL A 73 -10.24 13.42 11.35
N ASN A 74 -10.44 12.12 11.55
CA ASN A 74 -10.98 11.54 12.76
C ASN A 74 -9.85 11.00 13.66
N ARG A 75 -9.96 11.24 14.97
CA ARG A 75 -9.01 10.74 15.97
C ARG A 75 -9.65 9.60 16.74
N ARG A 76 -8.97 8.47 16.84
CA ARG A 76 -9.51 7.28 17.51
C ARG A 76 -8.46 6.58 18.38
N VAL A 77 -8.89 6.13 19.56
CA VAL A 77 -8.15 5.21 20.42
C VAL A 77 -8.87 3.88 20.41
N GLY A 78 -8.13 2.81 20.16
CA GLY A 78 -8.60 1.44 20.27
C GLY A 78 -7.84 0.70 21.36
N ASP A 79 -8.32 -0.45 21.76
CA ASP A 79 -7.72 -1.29 22.78
C ASP A 79 -7.67 -2.76 22.43
N GLY A 80 -6.70 -3.49 22.96
CA GLY A 80 -6.59 -4.93 22.76
C GLY A 80 -5.45 -5.37 21.86
N GLY A 81 -5.65 -6.46 21.13
CA GLY A 81 -4.66 -7.00 20.20
C GLY A 81 -4.50 -6.12 18.98
N VAL A 82 -3.33 -5.46 18.82
CA VAL A 82 -3.11 -4.38 17.86
C VAL A 82 -3.61 -4.71 16.44
N ALA A 83 -3.19 -5.85 15.86
CA ALA A 83 -3.60 -6.22 14.52
C ALA A 83 -5.11 -6.52 14.40
N ALA A 84 -5.68 -7.18 15.40
CA ALA A 84 -7.11 -7.48 15.43
C ALA A 84 -7.96 -6.21 15.55
N GLU A 85 -7.52 -5.26 16.36
CA GLU A 85 -8.21 -3.99 16.56
C GLU A 85 -8.13 -3.12 15.29
N ILE A 86 -6.98 -3.06 14.62
CA ILE A 86 -6.84 -2.38 13.33
C ILE A 86 -7.85 -2.93 12.30
N VAL A 87 -7.92 -4.25 12.15
CA VAL A 87 -8.85 -4.89 11.20
C VAL A 87 -10.29 -4.62 11.59
N ARG A 88 -10.63 -4.77 12.88
CA ARG A 88 -11.99 -4.49 13.37
C ARG A 88 -12.43 -3.06 13.07
N ILE A 89 -11.55 -2.08 13.34
CA ILE A 89 -11.85 -0.67 13.10
C ILE A 89 -11.93 -0.36 11.61
N ALA A 90 -11.05 -0.96 10.78
CA ALA A 90 -11.13 -0.83 9.33
C ALA A 90 -12.46 -1.35 8.78
N ASP A 91 -12.97 -2.45 9.34
CA ASP A 91 -14.28 -3.02 8.97
C ASP A 91 -15.44 -2.15 9.46
N ASP A 92 -15.39 -1.66 10.70
CA ASP A 92 -16.42 -0.76 11.28
C ASP A 92 -16.57 0.54 10.47
N LEU A 93 -15.47 1.07 9.94
CA LEU A 93 -15.41 2.31 9.15
C LEU A 93 -15.64 2.09 7.65
N ASP A 94 -15.74 0.84 7.22
CA ASP A 94 -15.73 0.46 5.80
C ASP A 94 -14.55 1.12 5.03
N SER A 95 -13.35 1.07 5.64
CA SER A 95 -12.16 1.73 5.09
C SER A 95 -11.78 1.18 3.72
N ASP A 96 -11.48 2.06 2.78
CA ASP A 96 -11.01 1.69 1.44
C ASP A 96 -9.54 1.24 1.46
N GLU A 97 -8.76 1.76 2.42
CA GLU A 97 -7.32 1.49 2.53
C GLU A 97 -6.85 1.55 3.99
N ILE A 98 -5.90 0.69 4.35
CA ILE A 98 -5.15 0.75 5.61
C ILE A 98 -3.72 1.16 5.31
N VAL A 99 -3.27 2.30 5.86
CA VAL A 99 -1.92 2.83 5.63
C VAL A 99 -1.05 2.60 6.85
N MET A 100 -0.03 1.78 6.73
CA MET A 100 0.86 1.37 7.83
C MET A 100 2.29 1.87 7.62
N GLY A 101 2.97 2.22 8.71
CA GLY A 101 4.37 2.62 8.67
C GLY A 101 5.31 1.45 8.38
N GLY A 102 6.18 1.60 7.39
CA GLY A 102 7.21 0.62 7.05
C GLY A 102 8.48 0.81 7.89
N ARG A 103 9.21 -0.30 8.15
CA ARG A 103 10.56 -0.27 8.73
C ARG A 103 11.58 -0.49 7.63
N LYS A 104 12.43 0.50 7.35
CA LYS A 104 13.54 0.34 6.40
C LYS A 104 14.74 -0.41 6.97
N ARG A 105 15.50 -1.00 6.04
CA ARG A 105 16.85 -1.50 6.33
C ARG A 105 17.75 -0.35 6.79
N SER A 106 18.10 -0.31 8.06
CA SER A 106 19.24 0.45 8.56
C SER A 106 20.33 -0.52 8.99
N GLY A 107 21.43 -0.58 8.24
CA GLY A 107 22.60 -1.38 8.58
C GLY A 107 22.56 -2.85 8.15
N LEU A 108 23.38 -3.70 8.80
CA LEU A 108 23.64 -5.11 8.45
C LEU A 108 22.60 -6.12 8.99
N ALA A 109 21.56 -5.65 9.67
CA ALA A 109 20.53 -6.57 10.22
C ALA A 109 19.50 -6.94 9.13
N PRO A 110 19.06 -8.20 9.06
CA PRO A 110 17.96 -8.59 8.20
C PRO A 110 16.70 -7.83 8.64
N VAL A 111 16.10 -7.07 7.73
CA VAL A 111 14.80 -6.44 7.98
C VAL A 111 13.73 -7.51 7.80
N LEU A 112 12.92 -7.68 8.82
CA LEU A 112 11.72 -8.49 8.75
C LEU A 112 10.53 -7.55 8.69
N LEU A 113 9.56 -7.86 7.85
CA LEU A 113 8.26 -7.21 7.90
C LEU A 113 7.69 -7.34 9.32
N GLY A 114 7.24 -6.24 9.91
CA GLY A 114 6.69 -6.25 11.26
C GLY A 114 5.56 -7.27 11.40
N SER A 115 5.49 -7.97 12.54
CA SER A 115 4.42 -8.95 12.79
C SER A 115 3.03 -8.33 12.64
N THR A 116 2.83 -7.11 13.16
CA THR A 116 1.55 -6.38 13.04
C THR A 116 1.14 -6.16 11.58
N VAL A 117 2.06 -5.72 10.71
CA VAL A 117 1.78 -5.53 9.28
C VAL A 117 1.37 -6.84 8.63
N ARG A 118 2.11 -7.92 8.90
CA ARG A 118 1.79 -9.25 8.38
C ARG A 118 0.43 -9.75 8.88
N ASP A 119 0.16 -9.61 10.18
CA ASP A 119 -1.08 -10.07 10.80
C ASP A 119 -2.29 -9.27 10.29
N VAL A 120 -2.17 -7.95 10.11
CA VAL A 120 -3.20 -7.12 9.48
C VAL A 120 -3.45 -7.60 8.05
N PHE A 121 -2.39 -7.69 7.22
CA PHE A 121 -2.53 -8.08 5.82
C PHE A 121 -3.21 -9.45 5.64
N VAL A 122 -2.89 -10.44 6.47
CA VAL A 122 -3.49 -11.78 6.35
C VAL A 122 -4.91 -11.85 6.92
N SER A 123 -5.35 -10.84 7.66
CA SER A 123 -6.64 -10.81 8.37
C SER A 123 -7.66 -9.85 7.76
N THR A 124 -7.28 -9.00 6.78
CA THR A 124 -8.19 -8.08 6.11
C THR A 124 -8.26 -8.36 4.60
N ASP A 125 -9.38 -8.04 3.96
CA ASP A 125 -9.52 -8.05 2.50
C ASP A 125 -9.27 -6.67 1.89
N ARG A 126 -9.00 -5.67 2.72
CA ARG A 126 -8.75 -4.31 2.30
C ARG A 126 -7.32 -4.14 1.78
N PRO A 127 -7.08 -3.21 0.84
CA PRO A 127 -5.74 -2.81 0.47
C PRO A 127 -4.94 -2.35 1.68
N VAL A 128 -3.69 -2.79 1.78
CA VAL A 128 -2.76 -2.38 2.84
C VAL A 128 -1.53 -1.75 2.20
N THR A 129 -1.33 -0.47 2.46
CA THR A 129 -0.17 0.27 1.98
C THR A 129 0.88 0.39 3.08
N ILE A 130 2.11 0.03 2.74
CA ILE A 130 3.27 0.20 3.60
C ILE A 130 4.06 1.39 3.10
N THR A 131 4.14 2.44 3.93
CA THR A 131 4.90 3.64 3.57
C THR A 131 6.40 3.43 3.80
N GLY A 132 7.23 4.05 2.97
CA GLY A 132 8.67 4.11 3.18
C GLY A 132 9.06 5.05 4.33
N THR A 133 10.34 5.06 4.70
CA THR A 133 10.89 5.99 5.71
C THR A 133 11.31 7.34 5.13
N GLU A 134 11.48 7.41 3.81
CA GLU A 134 11.82 8.63 3.08
C GLU A 134 10.92 8.68 1.86
N MET A 135 9.83 9.43 1.95
CA MET A 135 8.92 9.63 0.83
C MET A 135 9.07 11.06 0.32
N VAL A 136 9.45 11.19 -0.94
CA VAL A 136 9.35 12.44 -1.68
C VAL A 136 8.12 12.30 -2.57
N LEU A 137 7.09 13.10 -2.30
CA LEU A 137 5.89 13.19 -3.12
C LEU A 137 5.84 14.61 -3.65
N ASP A 138 5.80 14.75 -4.97
CA ASP A 138 5.92 16.05 -5.63
C ASP A 138 4.56 16.77 -5.84
N GLY A 139 3.47 16.20 -5.32
CA GLY A 139 2.13 16.80 -5.35
C GLY A 139 1.51 16.92 -6.75
N GLY A 140 2.03 16.19 -7.73
CA GLY A 140 1.51 16.06 -9.08
C GLY A 140 0.62 14.82 -9.28
N PRO A 141 0.22 14.55 -10.54
CA PRO A 141 -0.42 13.28 -10.89
C PRO A 141 0.47 12.10 -10.46
N ARG A 142 -0.14 11.06 -9.89
CA ARG A 142 0.61 9.92 -9.36
C ARG A 142 0.97 8.94 -10.47
N GLU A 143 2.22 8.52 -10.48
CA GLU A 143 2.72 7.46 -11.35
C GLU A 143 2.77 6.14 -10.56
N LEU A 144 1.92 5.18 -10.92
CA LEU A 144 1.86 3.88 -10.24
C LEU A 144 2.43 2.75 -11.10
N LEU A 145 3.32 1.97 -10.51
CA LEU A 145 3.78 0.72 -11.12
C LEU A 145 2.90 -0.44 -10.63
N LEU A 146 2.27 -1.16 -11.57
CA LEU A 146 1.47 -2.35 -11.31
C LEU A 146 2.18 -3.61 -11.83
N PRO A 147 3.05 -4.24 -11.03
CA PRO A 147 3.56 -5.56 -11.36
C PRO A 147 2.43 -6.58 -11.27
N VAL A 148 2.11 -7.22 -12.39
CA VAL A 148 1.07 -8.26 -12.45
C VAL A 148 1.70 -9.64 -12.63
N ASP A 149 1.02 -10.66 -12.16
CA ASP A 149 1.34 -12.05 -12.49
C ASP A 149 0.24 -12.64 -13.38
N ARG A 150 0.29 -13.96 -13.62
CA ARG A 150 -0.70 -14.64 -14.48
C ARG A 150 -2.05 -14.90 -13.77
N ASN A 151 -2.22 -14.47 -12.53
CA ASN A 151 -3.46 -14.68 -11.79
C ASN A 151 -4.44 -13.53 -12.05
N VAL A 152 -5.49 -13.83 -12.78
CA VAL A 152 -6.52 -12.85 -13.22
C VAL A 152 -7.24 -12.22 -12.03
N GLU A 153 -7.48 -12.96 -10.96
CA GLU A 153 -8.21 -12.43 -9.80
C GLU A 153 -7.39 -11.38 -9.04
N ARG A 154 -6.09 -11.66 -8.81
CA ARG A 154 -5.19 -10.67 -8.22
C ARG A 154 -5.05 -9.43 -9.10
N ALA A 155 -4.93 -9.64 -10.40
CA ALA A 155 -4.86 -8.57 -11.38
C ALA A 155 -6.12 -7.67 -11.32
N ARG A 156 -7.31 -8.25 -11.20
CA ARG A 156 -8.56 -7.51 -11.02
C ARG A 156 -8.59 -6.70 -9.73
N GLN A 157 -8.10 -7.26 -8.63
CA GLN A 157 -8.03 -6.55 -7.33
C GLN A 157 -7.09 -5.35 -7.41
N GLN A 158 -5.94 -5.48 -8.09
CA GLN A 158 -5.04 -4.36 -8.37
C GLN A 158 -5.74 -3.27 -9.19
N ALA A 159 -6.41 -3.65 -10.28
CA ALA A 159 -7.16 -2.70 -11.10
C ALA A 159 -8.33 -2.04 -10.35
N ALA A 160 -9.01 -2.79 -9.48
CA ALA A 160 -10.10 -2.26 -8.66
C ALA A 160 -9.59 -1.21 -7.67
N TYR A 161 -8.48 -1.48 -7.00
CA TYR A 161 -7.85 -0.52 -6.08
C TYR A 161 -7.45 0.77 -6.80
N VAL A 162 -6.67 0.66 -7.89
CA VAL A 162 -6.18 1.82 -8.62
C VAL A 162 -7.32 2.65 -9.22
N GLY A 163 -8.29 1.99 -9.84
CA GLY A 163 -9.47 2.67 -10.40
C GLY A 163 -10.48 3.14 -9.35
N GLY A 164 -10.28 2.81 -8.07
CA GLY A 164 -11.06 3.30 -6.92
C GLY A 164 -10.42 4.47 -6.19
N LEU A 165 -9.18 4.85 -6.53
CA LEU A 165 -8.55 6.05 -5.98
C LEU A 165 -9.35 7.30 -6.37
N PRO A 166 -9.38 8.34 -5.51
CA PRO A 166 -10.07 9.58 -5.82
C PRO A 166 -9.56 10.18 -7.14
N ASP A 167 -10.46 10.61 -7.99
CA ASP A 167 -10.14 11.23 -9.30
C ASP A 167 -9.06 10.51 -10.12
N ALA A 168 -9.04 9.16 -10.04
CA ALA A 168 -7.99 8.34 -10.64
C ALA A 168 -7.79 8.63 -12.13
N ALA A 169 -8.87 8.85 -12.89
CA ALA A 169 -8.80 9.10 -14.34
C ALA A 169 -8.01 10.37 -14.70
N GLU A 170 -8.05 11.40 -13.83
CA GLU A 170 -7.39 12.67 -14.08
C GLU A 170 -5.99 12.75 -13.44
N ASN A 171 -5.80 12.05 -12.31
CA ASN A 171 -4.64 12.24 -11.44
C ASN A 171 -3.77 11.00 -11.26
N VAL A 172 -4.04 9.89 -11.98
CA VAL A 172 -3.24 8.67 -11.88
C VAL A 172 -2.84 8.17 -13.26
N SER A 173 -1.54 7.99 -13.47
CA SER A 173 -0.96 7.27 -14.59
C SER A 173 -0.45 5.92 -14.12
N VAL A 174 -0.57 4.89 -14.95
CA VAL A 174 -0.26 3.52 -14.53
C VAL A 174 0.65 2.83 -15.54
N THR A 175 1.74 2.25 -15.08
CA THR A 175 2.48 1.26 -15.86
C THR A 175 2.06 -0.15 -15.43
N VAL A 176 1.32 -0.86 -16.27
CA VAL A 176 1.05 -2.30 -16.08
C VAL A 176 2.28 -3.08 -16.54
N PHE A 177 2.92 -3.76 -15.60
CA PHE A 177 4.27 -4.31 -15.77
C PHE A 177 4.30 -5.83 -15.56
N TYR A 178 4.88 -6.55 -16.52
CA TYR A 178 5.10 -7.98 -16.36
C TYR A 178 6.57 -8.36 -16.55
N VAL A 179 7.06 -9.24 -15.69
CA VAL A 179 8.41 -9.79 -15.77
C VAL A 179 8.35 -11.25 -16.22
N PHE A 180 8.99 -11.58 -17.34
CA PHE A 180 9.23 -12.97 -17.75
C PHE A 180 10.39 -13.54 -16.93
N PRO A 181 10.12 -14.45 -15.97
CA PRO A 181 11.16 -14.94 -15.06
C PRO A 181 12.30 -15.62 -15.81
N HIS A 182 13.55 -15.29 -15.45
CA HIS A 182 14.78 -15.91 -15.98
C HIS A 182 14.98 -15.77 -17.51
N GLN A 183 14.33 -14.82 -18.15
CA GLN A 183 14.44 -14.60 -19.60
C GLN A 183 15.24 -13.35 -19.97
N ASP A 184 16.39 -13.15 -19.33
CA ASP A 184 17.34 -12.04 -19.59
C ASP A 184 18.68 -12.53 -20.18
N TYR A 185 18.68 -13.69 -20.84
CA TYR A 185 19.87 -14.27 -21.49
C TYR A 185 19.93 -13.97 -23.00
N ALA A 186 21.14 -14.04 -23.56
CA ALA A 186 21.33 -13.86 -24.98
C ALA A 186 20.58 -14.95 -25.79
N GLY A 187 19.69 -14.53 -26.70
CA GLY A 187 18.82 -15.41 -27.46
C GLY A 187 17.50 -15.76 -26.80
N ALA A 188 17.14 -15.08 -25.70
CA ALA A 188 15.79 -15.17 -25.15
C ALA A 188 14.74 -14.76 -26.22
N PRO A 189 13.56 -15.41 -26.25
CA PRO A 189 12.50 -15.01 -27.15
C PRO A 189 12.07 -13.56 -26.92
N PRO A 190 11.55 -12.87 -27.94
CA PRO A 190 10.93 -11.57 -27.72
C PRO A 190 9.78 -11.70 -26.73
N HIS A 191 9.64 -10.69 -25.88
CA HIS A 191 8.57 -10.63 -24.88
C HIS A 191 7.42 -9.82 -25.44
N ASP A 192 6.21 -10.38 -25.40
CA ASP A 192 4.99 -9.72 -25.85
C ASP A 192 4.03 -9.56 -24.67
N PHE A 193 3.57 -8.34 -24.44
CA PHE A 193 2.61 -8.01 -23.39
C PHE A 193 1.29 -8.76 -23.60
N GLU A 194 0.86 -8.88 -24.87
CA GLU A 194 -0.41 -9.50 -25.24
C GLU A 194 -0.45 -11.02 -24.94
N GLU A 195 0.69 -11.65 -24.68
CA GLU A 195 0.74 -13.05 -24.21
C GLU A 195 0.28 -13.22 -22.76
N ILE A 196 0.16 -12.10 -22.01
CA ILE A 196 -0.16 -12.12 -20.58
C ILE A 196 -1.59 -11.64 -20.38
N GLY A 197 -2.56 -12.54 -20.58
CA GLY A 197 -3.98 -12.20 -20.51
C GLY A 197 -4.43 -11.49 -19.21
N ALA A 198 -3.77 -11.75 -18.07
CA ALA A 198 -4.04 -11.03 -16.83
C ALA A 198 -3.56 -9.56 -16.92
N ALA A 199 -2.41 -9.29 -17.53
CA ALA A 199 -1.88 -7.95 -17.72
C ALA A 199 -2.74 -7.15 -18.72
N VAL A 200 -3.12 -7.79 -19.83
CA VAL A 200 -4.05 -7.19 -20.82
C VAL A 200 -5.36 -6.82 -20.16
N ALA A 201 -5.97 -7.73 -19.42
CA ALA A 201 -7.26 -7.47 -18.74
C ALA A 201 -7.19 -6.29 -17.73
N VAL A 202 -6.07 -6.13 -17.04
CA VAL A 202 -5.88 -4.98 -16.13
C VAL A 202 -5.73 -3.69 -16.91
N ALA A 203 -4.87 -3.68 -17.95
CA ALA A 203 -4.66 -2.51 -18.77
C ALA A 203 -5.97 -2.05 -19.41
N ASP A 204 -6.71 -2.95 -20.06
CA ASP A 204 -8.01 -2.65 -20.67
C ASP A 204 -9.02 -2.11 -19.65
N THR A 205 -9.10 -2.73 -18.46
CA THR A 205 -10.02 -2.28 -17.40
C THR A 205 -9.70 -0.86 -16.93
N LEU A 206 -8.43 -0.50 -16.80
CA LEU A 206 -8.00 0.84 -16.36
C LEU A 206 -8.20 1.87 -17.48
N GLU A 207 -7.89 1.52 -18.74
CA GLU A 207 -8.15 2.34 -19.91
C GLU A 207 -9.66 2.62 -20.10
N GLU A 208 -10.52 1.62 -19.91
CA GLU A 208 -11.98 1.76 -19.93
C GLU A 208 -12.51 2.71 -18.84
N ARG A 209 -11.78 2.84 -17.73
CA ARG A 209 -12.06 3.81 -16.65
C ARG A 209 -11.45 5.19 -16.90
N GLY A 210 -10.77 5.39 -18.02
CA GLY A 210 -10.19 6.67 -18.44
C GLY A 210 -8.78 6.95 -17.92
N LEU A 211 -8.11 5.98 -17.27
CA LEU A 211 -6.74 6.17 -16.81
C LEU A 211 -5.75 6.11 -17.98
N SER A 212 -4.64 6.84 -17.84
CA SER A 212 -3.48 6.70 -18.72
C SER A 212 -2.71 5.43 -18.36
N VAL A 213 -2.55 4.50 -19.32
CA VAL A 213 -1.91 3.20 -19.08
C VAL A 213 -0.74 2.97 -20.04
N GLU A 214 0.45 2.75 -19.49
CA GLU A 214 1.60 2.19 -20.23
C GLU A 214 1.62 0.67 -20.04
N ARG A 215 1.87 -0.08 -21.13
CA ARG A 215 2.02 -1.54 -21.12
C ARG A 215 3.50 -1.88 -21.28
N ALA A 216 4.08 -2.57 -20.28
CA ALA A 216 5.51 -2.86 -20.28
C ALA A 216 5.84 -4.29 -19.87
N VAL A 217 6.81 -4.89 -20.56
CA VAL A 217 7.34 -6.23 -20.27
C VAL A 217 8.85 -6.25 -20.32
N VAL A 218 9.44 -7.06 -19.46
CA VAL A 218 10.88 -7.33 -19.47
C VAL A 218 11.17 -8.78 -19.11
N GLY A 219 12.37 -9.26 -19.42
CA GLY A 219 12.87 -10.54 -18.89
C GLY A 219 13.79 -10.33 -17.69
N GLY A 220 13.83 -11.28 -16.74
CA GLY A 220 14.83 -11.28 -15.70
C GLY A 220 14.40 -11.79 -14.32
N GLU A 221 15.15 -11.39 -13.30
CA GLU A 221 14.80 -11.66 -11.90
C GLU A 221 13.72 -10.68 -11.47
N VAL A 222 12.61 -11.22 -10.94
CA VAL A 222 11.34 -10.48 -10.81
C VAL A 222 11.46 -9.29 -9.87
N THR A 223 11.94 -9.51 -8.63
CA THR A 223 12.05 -8.44 -7.62
C THR A 223 12.95 -7.31 -8.11
N ARG A 224 14.13 -7.65 -8.65
CA ARG A 224 15.09 -6.67 -9.16
C ARG A 224 14.51 -5.85 -10.30
N LYS A 225 13.77 -6.49 -11.23
CA LYS A 225 13.16 -5.80 -12.38
C LYS A 225 12.01 -4.88 -11.96
N ILE A 226 11.22 -5.27 -10.97
CA ILE A 226 10.16 -4.42 -10.39
C ILE A 226 10.77 -3.16 -9.76
N LEU A 227 11.79 -3.32 -8.92
CA LEU A 227 12.44 -2.18 -8.25
C LEU A 227 13.12 -1.25 -9.25
N ALA A 228 13.85 -1.81 -10.24
CA ALA A 228 14.48 -1.02 -11.30
C ALA A 228 13.44 -0.26 -12.14
N ALA A 229 12.33 -0.90 -12.52
CA ALA A 229 11.26 -0.26 -13.28
C ALA A 229 10.59 0.87 -12.49
N ALA A 230 10.40 0.71 -11.17
CA ALA A 230 9.87 1.73 -10.31
C ALA A 230 10.80 2.96 -10.22
N GLU A 231 12.12 2.73 -10.16
CA GLU A 231 13.12 3.80 -10.16
C GLU A 231 13.21 4.51 -11.52
N GLU A 232 13.36 3.75 -12.62
CA GLU A 232 13.48 4.26 -13.99
C GLU A 232 12.29 5.12 -14.43
N ARG A 233 11.09 4.81 -13.93
CA ARG A 233 9.84 5.53 -14.23
C ARG A 233 9.50 6.58 -13.20
N ALA A 234 10.32 6.77 -12.17
CA ALA A 234 10.02 7.64 -11.04
C ALA A 234 8.61 7.38 -10.45
N ALA A 235 8.23 6.07 -10.35
CA ALA A 235 6.92 5.72 -9.84
C ALA A 235 6.74 6.16 -8.38
N ASP A 236 5.61 6.77 -8.05
CA ASP A 236 5.26 7.21 -6.69
C ASP A 236 4.88 6.06 -5.76
N GLY A 237 4.47 4.94 -6.35
CA GLY A 237 4.08 3.75 -5.60
C GLY A 237 4.09 2.49 -6.45
N ILE A 238 4.15 1.34 -5.75
CA ILE A 238 4.07 0.02 -6.37
C ILE A 238 2.81 -0.67 -5.85
N VAL A 239 1.91 -1.11 -6.74
CA VAL A 239 0.69 -1.82 -6.36
C VAL A 239 0.82 -3.27 -6.75
N MET A 240 0.82 -4.17 -5.77
CA MET A 240 1.02 -5.61 -5.96
C MET A 240 -0.19 -6.41 -5.50
N GLY A 241 -0.51 -7.47 -6.22
CA GLY A 241 -1.50 -8.44 -5.78
C GLY A 241 -0.98 -9.30 -4.63
N GLY A 242 -1.72 -9.33 -3.52
CA GLY A 242 -1.45 -10.21 -2.39
C GLY A 242 -1.85 -11.66 -2.67
N ARG A 243 -1.32 -12.60 -1.90
CA ARG A 243 -1.74 -14.00 -1.93
C ARG A 243 -2.62 -14.31 -0.74
N LYS A 244 -3.94 -14.27 -0.95
CA LYS A 244 -4.88 -14.87 0.00
C LYS A 244 -5.28 -16.24 -0.52
N ARG A 245 -5.21 -17.24 0.35
CA ARG A 245 -5.73 -18.57 0.05
C ARG A 245 -7.13 -18.68 0.65
N SER A 246 -8.12 -18.87 -0.21
CA SER A 246 -9.46 -19.25 0.23
C SER A 246 -9.42 -20.62 0.92
N GLY A 247 -9.94 -20.74 2.13
CA GLY A 247 -10.05 -21.96 2.90
C GLY A 247 -9.21 -21.99 4.17
N VAL A 248 -9.11 -23.15 4.81
CA VAL A 248 -8.48 -23.38 6.14
C VAL A 248 -6.96 -23.09 6.21
N GLN A 249 -6.33 -22.70 5.12
CA GLN A 249 -4.91 -22.34 5.09
C GLN A 249 -4.75 -20.82 5.23
N LYS A 250 -3.96 -20.41 6.23
CA LYS A 250 -3.60 -19.01 6.49
C LYS A 250 -3.11 -18.32 5.20
N ALA A 251 -3.57 -17.09 4.98
CA ALA A 251 -3.01 -16.22 3.96
C ALA A 251 -1.48 -16.12 4.16
N VAL A 252 -0.75 -16.20 3.06
CA VAL A 252 0.73 -16.11 3.09
C VAL A 252 1.14 -14.98 2.18
N LEU A 253 1.88 -14.04 2.72
CA LEU A 253 2.57 -13.04 1.92
C LEU A 253 3.52 -13.74 0.94
N GLY A 254 3.43 -13.40 -0.35
CA GLY A 254 4.33 -13.97 -1.36
C GLY A 254 5.75 -13.44 -1.18
N SER A 255 6.77 -14.29 -1.39
CA SER A 255 8.18 -13.91 -1.26
C SER A 255 8.55 -12.67 -2.10
N ILE A 256 8.06 -12.58 -3.34
CA ILE A 256 8.31 -11.40 -4.21
C ILE A 256 7.69 -10.14 -3.60
N ALA A 257 6.46 -10.20 -3.10
CA ALA A 257 5.83 -9.06 -2.47
C ALA A 257 6.56 -8.64 -1.18
N GLU A 258 6.98 -9.60 -0.36
CA GLU A 258 7.79 -9.34 0.83
C GLU A 258 9.15 -8.72 0.46
N ASP A 259 9.85 -9.25 -0.54
CA ASP A 259 11.15 -8.73 -0.99
C ASP A 259 11.02 -7.31 -1.56
N VAL A 260 9.96 -7.02 -2.34
CA VAL A 260 9.69 -5.67 -2.85
C VAL A 260 9.41 -4.71 -1.71
N MET A 261 8.51 -5.05 -0.77
CA MET A 261 8.20 -4.19 0.38
C MET A 261 9.39 -3.87 1.27
N LEU A 262 10.31 -4.84 1.44
CA LEU A 262 11.51 -4.66 2.25
C LEU A 262 12.61 -3.87 1.54
N SER A 263 12.55 -3.79 0.21
CA SER A 263 13.61 -3.20 -0.62
C SER A 263 13.22 -1.91 -1.32
N ALA A 264 11.91 -1.66 -1.49
CA ALA A 264 11.42 -0.43 -2.11
C ALA A 264 11.63 0.77 -1.18
N ASP A 265 12.02 1.91 -1.75
CA ASP A 265 12.13 3.20 -1.08
C ASP A 265 10.83 4.01 -1.10
N ARG A 266 9.84 3.54 -1.82
CA ARG A 266 8.51 4.13 -2.05
C ARG A 266 7.39 3.29 -1.46
N PRO A 267 6.16 3.83 -1.34
CA PRO A 267 5.01 3.08 -0.86
C PRO A 267 4.75 1.82 -1.68
N VAL A 268 4.41 0.74 -0.98
CA VAL A 268 3.99 -0.52 -1.60
C VAL A 268 2.60 -0.88 -1.08
N THR A 269 1.63 -0.93 -1.98
CA THR A 269 0.26 -1.35 -1.68
C THR A 269 0.07 -2.82 -2.04
N LEU A 270 -0.47 -3.58 -1.12
CA LEU A 270 -0.89 -4.96 -1.33
C LEU A 270 -2.41 -5.02 -1.42
N THR A 271 -2.93 -5.54 -2.52
CA THR A 271 -4.37 -5.74 -2.73
C THR A 271 -4.74 -7.20 -2.53
N GLY A 272 -5.95 -7.48 -2.08
CA GLY A 272 -6.48 -8.84 -2.11
C GLY A 272 -6.98 -9.46 -0.87
#